data_55e02056a077d4a8acdc12bbdb10bfc4
#
_entry.id   55e02056a077d4a8acdc12bbdb10bfc4
#
_cell.length_a   1.000
_cell.length_b   1.000
_cell.length_c   1.000
_cell.angle_alpha   90.00
_cell.angle_beta   90.00
_cell.angle_gamma   90.00
#
_symmetry.space_group_name_H-M   'P 1'
#
loop_
_entity.id
_entity.type
_entity.pdbx_description
1 polymer ?
#
loop_
_entity_poly.entity_id
_entity_poly.type
_entity_poly.pdbx_seq_one_letter_code
_entity_poly.pdbx_strand_id
1 'polypeptide(L)'
;TDDTLVIEAGGNTMATITSTAFTINDGTIITTADTSTTLTLKSTNAGASAGPRMVFERDSASPADSDQLGLIMYFADNDAGESTNFVEIKAYAEDVSDGTEDAQYTIDTMLAGSLRERVGFGPVATVFNDDSQDLDFRVESNGNTHMLFVDGGADCVNIGASTDRGGLLNVEGNGGVVIRVADNNDALKLQSTDTDANAGPILTIERSNNSAATNDEIGKIQFKAQNAANEAILYAEIRTDINDATDGSEDGRFIIQTIDAGSASRSRMEIVGTETIFNQDSADIDYRVESDDFTHMLFVDGGLSEVMIGSNAEQSAHFSVQNNTSSRTSAVITNTHATYTGNVMDLAVSRNTTDGTYSFLKMQRRGFAFSFICTDGGTITTTNNSYGAISDERLKSNITDANSQWDDIKALKVKNYKMLQDPDQITQIGVISQDLETAGMNGLINKTEADEYQIAFVNDESVLKAGDKVKEVKYSVLYMKAIKALQEAM
;
A
#
# COMPACT_ATOMS: atom_id res chain seq x y z
N THR A 1 -25.17 -62.95 71.10
CA THR A 1 -24.88 -61.67 71.72
C THR A 1 -24.99 -60.61 70.72
N ASP A 2 -26.03 -59.81 70.77
CA ASP A 2 -26.22 -58.67 69.92
C ASP A 2 -25.39 -57.49 70.49
N ASP A 3 -24.25 -57.18 69.87
CA ASP A 3 -23.37 -56.11 70.34
C ASP A 3 -23.89 -54.73 69.88
N THR A 4 -25.17 -54.49 70.10
CA THR A 4 -25.87 -53.28 69.72
C THR A 4 -26.18 -52.42 70.92
N LEU A 5 -25.71 -51.17 70.93
CA LEU A 5 -26.17 -50.14 71.88
C LEU A 5 -27.19 -49.25 71.20
N VAL A 6 -28.39 -49.19 71.71
CA VAL A 6 -29.45 -48.31 71.23
C VAL A 6 -29.65 -47.17 72.22
N ILE A 7 -29.67 -45.94 71.76
CA ILE A 7 -30.00 -44.74 72.54
C ILE A 7 -31.39 -44.27 72.12
N GLU A 8 -32.34 -44.23 73.04
CA GLU A 8 -33.73 -43.85 72.79
C GLU A 8 -34.14 -42.62 73.59
N ALA A 9 -34.99 -41.79 73.05
CA ALA A 9 -35.65 -40.67 73.71
C ALA A 9 -37.10 -40.56 73.25
N GLY A 10 -38.06 -40.39 74.15
CA GLY A 10 -39.47 -40.26 73.78
C GLY A 10 -40.07 -41.47 73.04
N GLY A 11 -39.48 -42.66 73.18
CA GLY A 11 -39.90 -43.87 72.48
C GLY A 11 -39.37 -44.06 71.09
N ASN A 12 -38.49 -43.14 70.63
CA ASN A 12 -37.82 -43.23 69.33
C ASN A 12 -36.35 -43.60 69.53
N THR A 13 -35.80 -44.42 68.63
CA THR A 13 -34.37 -44.70 68.58
C THR A 13 -33.63 -43.51 67.99
N MET A 14 -32.82 -42.84 68.81
CA MET A 14 -32.04 -41.66 68.44
C MET A 14 -30.70 -42.08 67.88
N ALA A 15 -30.07 -43.09 68.33
CA ALA A 15 -28.83 -43.62 67.82
C ALA A 15 -28.68 -45.12 68.06
N THR A 16 -28.02 -45.78 67.11
CA THR A 16 -27.66 -47.21 67.22
C THR A 16 -26.16 -47.37 66.96
N ILE A 17 -25.47 -48.07 67.87
CA ILE A 17 -24.06 -48.41 67.71
C ILE A 17 -23.95 -49.92 67.57
N THR A 18 -23.40 -50.38 66.48
CA THR A 18 -23.08 -51.81 66.24
C THR A 18 -21.56 -51.96 66.12
N SER A 19 -21.10 -53.20 65.99
CA SER A 19 -19.66 -53.46 65.74
C SER A 19 -19.14 -52.86 64.45
N THR A 20 -20.00 -52.43 63.50
CA THR A 20 -19.64 -51.96 62.18
C THR A 20 -20.16 -50.57 61.88
N ALA A 21 -21.10 -50.02 62.62
CA ALA A 21 -21.72 -48.74 62.37
C ALA A 21 -22.16 -47.98 63.63
N PHE A 22 -22.10 -46.63 63.51
CA PHE A 22 -22.81 -45.72 64.41
C PHE A 22 -23.89 -45.02 63.55
N THR A 23 -25.13 -45.30 63.81
CA THR A 23 -26.29 -44.78 63.13
C THR A 23 -27.04 -43.79 63.99
N ILE A 24 -27.28 -42.56 63.45
CA ILE A 24 -28.14 -41.55 64.08
C ILE A 24 -29.36 -41.39 63.13
N ASN A 25 -30.57 -41.64 63.76
CA ASN A 25 -31.81 -41.66 62.93
C ASN A 25 -32.44 -40.30 62.72
N ASP A 26 -32.00 -39.28 63.47
CA ASP A 26 -32.45 -37.88 63.33
C ASP A 26 -31.26 -36.97 63.08
N GLY A 27 -31.54 -35.70 62.78
CA GLY A 27 -30.49 -34.68 62.48
C GLY A 27 -29.49 -34.55 63.66
N THR A 28 -28.23 -34.35 63.36
CA THR A 28 -27.14 -34.18 64.30
C THR A 28 -26.59 -32.77 64.27
N ILE A 29 -26.46 -32.11 65.41
CA ILE A 29 -25.76 -30.84 65.57
C ILE A 29 -24.50 -31.12 66.40
N ILE A 30 -23.33 -30.82 65.85
CA ILE A 30 -22.04 -30.86 66.52
C ILE A 30 -21.60 -29.44 66.76
N THR A 31 -21.43 -29.00 68.02
CA THR A 31 -21.10 -27.62 68.35
C THR A 31 -19.81 -27.54 69.14
N THR A 32 -18.91 -26.62 68.83
CA THR A 32 -17.81 -26.19 69.68
C THR A 32 -18.03 -24.75 70.11
N ALA A 33 -17.59 -24.40 71.33
CA ALA A 33 -17.73 -23.04 71.88
C ALA A 33 -16.45 -22.18 71.64
N ASP A 34 -15.48 -22.75 71.04
CA ASP A 34 -14.17 -22.10 70.76
C ASP A 34 -13.70 -22.32 69.36
N THR A 35 -12.44 -22.00 69.05
CA THR A 35 -11.82 -22.13 67.71
C THR A 35 -11.29 -23.52 67.38
N SER A 36 -11.62 -24.54 68.23
CA SER A 36 -11.20 -25.93 68.02
C SER A 36 -11.93 -26.54 66.81
N THR A 37 -11.30 -27.54 66.20
CA THR A 37 -11.93 -28.28 65.10
C THR A 37 -13.18 -29.02 65.56
N THR A 38 -14.32 -28.69 65.01
CA THR A 38 -15.63 -29.28 65.38
C THR A 38 -15.79 -30.72 64.92
N LEU A 39 -15.30 -31.07 63.73
CA LEU A 39 -15.37 -32.41 63.12
C LEU A 39 -14.08 -32.78 62.43
N THR A 40 -13.49 -33.92 62.74
CA THR A 40 -12.35 -34.49 62.04
C THR A 40 -12.70 -35.87 61.48
N LEU A 41 -12.62 -36.06 60.20
CA LEU A 41 -12.69 -37.36 59.55
C LEU A 41 -11.25 -37.83 59.25
N LYS A 42 -10.79 -38.90 59.92
CA LYS A 42 -9.41 -39.38 59.84
C LYS A 42 -9.35 -40.85 59.49
N SER A 43 -8.56 -41.19 58.45
CA SER A 43 -8.16 -42.57 58.17
C SER A 43 -6.69 -42.78 58.52
N THR A 44 -6.35 -43.93 59.12
CA THR A 44 -4.98 -44.37 59.39
C THR A 44 -4.53 -45.46 58.40
N ASN A 45 -5.32 -45.73 57.36
CA ASN A 45 -4.96 -46.71 56.33
C ASN A 45 -3.69 -46.28 55.58
N ALA A 46 -2.68 -47.15 55.49
CA ALA A 46 -1.43 -46.93 54.78
C ALA A 46 -1.51 -47.27 53.30
N GLY A 47 -2.59 -47.84 52.81
CA GLY A 47 -2.80 -48.18 51.38
C GLY A 47 -3.12 -46.95 50.54
N ALA A 48 -2.79 -47.03 49.24
CA ALA A 48 -3.00 -45.94 48.28
C ALA A 48 -4.47 -45.72 47.87
N SER A 49 -5.38 -46.59 48.35
CA SER A 49 -6.80 -46.64 47.96
C SER A 49 -7.66 -45.83 48.85
N ALA A 50 -7.99 -44.70 48.74
CA ALA A 50 -8.94 -43.84 49.42
C ALA A 50 -8.64 -43.53 50.94
N GLY A 51 -8.63 -42.25 51.21
CA GLY A 51 -8.63 -41.68 52.55
C GLY A 51 -10.03 -41.71 53.18
N PRO A 52 -10.29 -40.89 54.22
CA PRO A 52 -11.63 -40.77 54.80
C PRO A 52 -12.61 -40.28 53.70
N ARG A 53 -13.82 -40.79 53.72
CA ARG A 53 -14.91 -40.46 52.82
C ARG A 53 -16.04 -39.79 53.56
N MET A 54 -16.65 -38.78 52.98
CA MET A 54 -17.95 -38.26 53.32
C MET A 54 -18.86 -38.52 52.11
N VAL A 55 -19.98 -39.15 52.29
CA VAL A 55 -20.95 -39.52 51.28
C VAL A 55 -22.24 -38.77 51.54
N PHE A 56 -22.71 -38.05 50.56
CA PHE A 56 -24.08 -37.53 50.52
C PHE A 56 -24.88 -38.47 49.64
N GLU A 57 -25.84 -39.17 50.20
CA GLU A 57 -26.65 -40.17 49.50
C GLU A 57 -28.13 -39.81 49.66
N ARG A 58 -28.80 -39.60 48.51
CA ARG A 58 -30.25 -39.45 48.50
C ARG A 58 -30.88 -40.71 47.93
N ASP A 59 -31.36 -41.56 48.90
CA ASP A 59 -32.13 -42.74 48.54
C ASP A 59 -33.62 -42.35 48.42
N SER A 60 -34.03 -42.15 47.13
CA SER A 60 -35.38 -41.71 46.78
C SER A 60 -36.16 -42.87 46.16
N ALA A 61 -37.39 -43.13 46.64
CA ALA A 61 -38.30 -44.06 46.02
C ALA A 61 -38.87 -43.58 44.68
N SER A 62 -38.68 -42.34 44.34
CA SER A 62 -39.09 -41.68 43.06
C SER A 62 -38.05 -40.65 42.61
N PRO A 63 -36.90 -41.11 42.11
CA PRO A 63 -35.89 -40.22 41.59
C PRO A 63 -36.46 -39.44 40.40
N ALA A 64 -36.06 -38.17 40.23
CA ALA A 64 -36.46 -37.27 39.14
C ALA A 64 -35.28 -36.44 38.71
N ASP A 65 -35.32 -36.02 37.44
CA ASP A 65 -34.35 -35.07 36.87
C ASP A 65 -34.32 -33.77 37.69
N SER A 66 -33.14 -33.19 37.84
CA SER A 66 -32.84 -32.02 38.64
C SER A 66 -33.04 -32.20 40.15
N ASP A 67 -33.11 -33.44 40.63
CA ASP A 67 -33.10 -33.74 42.09
C ASP A 67 -31.76 -33.31 42.71
N GLN A 68 -31.84 -32.51 43.80
CA GLN A 68 -30.67 -32.15 44.60
C GLN A 68 -30.15 -33.34 45.40
N LEU A 69 -28.91 -33.74 45.13
CA LEU A 69 -28.28 -34.91 45.80
C LEU A 69 -27.65 -34.57 47.12
N GLY A 70 -27.10 -33.37 47.24
CA GLY A 70 -26.46 -32.90 48.46
C GLY A 70 -26.11 -31.41 48.39
N LEU A 71 -25.88 -30.84 49.59
CA LEU A 71 -25.64 -29.42 49.77
C LEU A 71 -24.68 -29.20 50.95
N ILE A 72 -23.65 -28.32 50.67
CA ILE A 72 -22.80 -27.79 51.72
C ILE A 72 -23.03 -26.29 51.79
N MET A 73 -23.44 -25.76 52.95
CA MET A 73 -23.73 -24.34 53.13
C MET A 73 -22.77 -23.70 54.13
N TYR A 74 -22.40 -22.47 53.90
CA TYR A 74 -21.60 -21.67 54.82
C TYR A 74 -22.39 -20.44 55.24
N PHE A 75 -22.81 -20.48 56.54
CA PHE A 75 -23.58 -19.41 57.16
C PHE A 75 -22.70 -18.56 58.08
N ALA A 76 -23.03 -17.28 58.12
CA ALA A 76 -22.55 -16.35 59.13
C ALA A 76 -23.64 -15.32 59.42
N ASP A 77 -23.52 -14.60 60.51
CA ASP A 77 -24.39 -13.45 60.78
C ASP A 77 -23.92 -12.25 59.92
N ASN A 78 -24.90 -11.53 59.37
CA ASN A 78 -24.65 -10.23 58.76
C ASN A 78 -24.52 -9.13 59.87
N ASP A 79 -24.29 -7.89 59.50
CA ASP A 79 -24.12 -6.76 60.41
C ASP A 79 -25.40 -6.39 61.18
N ALA A 80 -26.57 -6.88 60.76
CA ALA A 80 -27.84 -6.80 61.50
C ALA A 80 -28.04 -7.96 62.46
N GLY A 81 -27.13 -8.94 62.57
CA GLY A 81 -27.24 -10.13 63.39
C GLY A 81 -28.14 -11.19 62.77
N GLU A 82 -28.41 -11.18 61.50
CA GLU A 82 -29.23 -12.16 60.81
C GLU A 82 -28.37 -13.27 60.20
N SER A 83 -28.74 -14.51 60.42
CA SER A 83 -28.05 -15.69 59.89
C SER A 83 -28.25 -15.74 58.38
N THR A 84 -27.17 -15.53 57.62
CA THR A 84 -27.16 -15.42 56.18
C THR A 84 -26.29 -16.51 55.55
N ASN A 85 -26.79 -17.13 54.47
CA ASN A 85 -26.05 -18.11 53.69
C ASN A 85 -25.15 -17.40 52.69
N PHE A 86 -23.82 -17.46 52.87
CA PHE A 86 -22.86 -16.76 52.03
C PHE A 86 -22.31 -17.61 50.86
N VAL A 87 -22.29 -18.95 51.03
CA VAL A 87 -21.75 -19.87 50.01
C VAL A 87 -22.54 -21.17 50.03
N GLU A 88 -22.89 -21.64 48.82
CA GLU A 88 -23.43 -22.98 48.63
C GLU A 88 -22.58 -23.79 47.66
N ILE A 89 -22.44 -25.08 47.96
CA ILE A 89 -21.89 -26.09 47.07
C ILE A 89 -22.94 -27.16 46.90
N LYS A 90 -23.45 -27.36 45.69
CA LYS A 90 -24.60 -28.20 45.39
C LYS A 90 -24.28 -29.28 44.37
N ALA A 91 -24.93 -30.42 44.49
CA ALA A 91 -24.92 -31.46 43.46
C ALA A 91 -26.36 -31.81 43.09
N TYR A 92 -26.59 -31.99 41.80
CA TYR A 92 -27.88 -32.36 41.22
C TYR A 92 -27.73 -33.60 40.33
N ALA A 93 -28.79 -34.44 40.29
CA ALA A 93 -28.97 -35.39 39.20
C ALA A 93 -29.70 -34.72 38.06
N GLU A 94 -29.01 -34.38 37.01
CA GLU A 94 -29.60 -33.69 35.84
C GLU A 94 -30.47 -34.65 35.01
N ASP A 95 -30.06 -35.90 34.86
CA ASP A 95 -30.80 -36.99 34.23
C ASP A 95 -30.67 -38.23 35.13
N VAL A 96 -31.79 -38.83 35.52
CA VAL A 96 -31.84 -40.06 36.33
C VAL A 96 -32.20 -41.29 35.49
N SER A 97 -32.23 -41.19 34.17
CA SER A 97 -32.58 -42.30 33.25
C SER A 97 -31.49 -43.36 33.26
N ASP A 98 -31.90 -44.64 33.54
CA ASP A 98 -30.98 -45.78 33.61
C ASP A 98 -30.10 -45.92 32.37
N GLY A 99 -28.78 -45.85 32.53
CA GLY A 99 -27.77 -45.94 31.50
C GLY A 99 -27.39 -44.62 30.78
N THR A 100 -28.02 -43.50 31.17
CA THR A 100 -27.72 -42.14 30.62
C THR A 100 -27.69 -41.07 31.72
N GLU A 101 -27.40 -41.50 32.98
CA GLU A 101 -27.40 -40.61 34.13
C GLU A 101 -26.40 -39.45 33.95
N ASP A 102 -26.89 -38.25 34.17
CA ASP A 102 -26.10 -37.03 34.15
C ASP A 102 -26.15 -36.27 35.47
N ALA A 103 -25.10 -35.51 35.79
CA ALA A 103 -25.02 -34.75 37.01
C ALA A 103 -24.51 -33.32 36.76
N GLN A 104 -24.97 -32.42 37.65
CA GLN A 104 -24.40 -31.07 37.75
C GLN A 104 -23.83 -30.84 39.16
N TYR A 105 -22.75 -30.11 39.25
CA TYR A 105 -22.14 -29.64 40.50
C TYR A 105 -21.88 -28.15 40.40
N THR A 106 -22.42 -27.34 41.37
CA THR A 106 -22.30 -25.87 41.33
C THR A 106 -21.65 -25.32 42.59
N ILE A 107 -21.00 -24.17 42.42
CA ILE A 107 -20.50 -23.36 43.55
C ILE A 107 -21.10 -21.97 43.41
N ASP A 108 -21.90 -21.57 44.39
CA ASP A 108 -22.57 -20.29 44.45
C ASP A 108 -21.97 -19.42 45.57
N THR A 109 -21.90 -18.13 45.36
CA THR A 109 -21.49 -17.17 46.39
C THR A 109 -22.46 -15.99 46.43
N MET A 110 -22.59 -15.37 47.61
CA MET A 110 -23.41 -14.18 47.76
C MET A 110 -22.86 -13.00 46.98
N LEU A 111 -23.71 -12.35 46.17
CA LEU A 111 -23.47 -11.11 45.50
C LEU A 111 -24.66 -10.18 45.71
N ALA A 112 -24.43 -9.01 46.31
CA ALA A 112 -25.46 -8.00 46.54
C ALA A 112 -26.77 -8.55 47.11
N GLY A 113 -26.68 -9.47 48.11
CA GLY A 113 -27.84 -10.03 48.78
C GLY A 113 -28.50 -11.24 48.10
N SER A 114 -27.91 -11.74 47.00
CA SER A 114 -28.38 -12.94 46.29
C SER A 114 -27.26 -13.93 46.06
N LEU A 115 -27.51 -15.22 46.23
CA LEU A 115 -26.60 -16.27 45.80
C LEU A 115 -26.53 -16.29 44.28
N ARG A 116 -25.31 -16.36 43.73
CA ARG A 116 -25.01 -16.39 42.30
C ARG A 116 -24.07 -17.54 41.98
N GLU A 117 -24.37 -18.28 40.94
CA GLU A 117 -23.51 -19.35 40.49
C GLU A 117 -22.19 -18.77 39.93
N ARG A 118 -21.06 -19.17 40.53
CA ARG A 118 -19.71 -18.79 40.10
C ARG A 118 -19.16 -19.74 39.06
N VAL A 119 -19.42 -21.02 39.26
CA VAL A 119 -19.04 -22.10 38.38
C VAL A 119 -19.98 -23.26 38.49
N GLY A 120 -20.42 -23.79 37.37
CA GLY A 120 -21.17 -25.01 37.22
C GLY A 120 -20.41 -26.03 36.38
N PHE A 121 -20.38 -27.29 36.84
CA PHE A 121 -19.85 -28.43 36.14
C PHE A 121 -21.03 -29.27 35.67
N GLY A 122 -21.50 -29.03 34.46
CA GLY A 122 -22.61 -29.78 33.88
C GLY A 122 -22.14 -30.89 32.92
N PRO A 123 -23.06 -31.72 32.39
CA PRO A 123 -22.71 -32.86 31.55
C PRO A 123 -22.07 -32.46 30.20
N VAL A 124 -22.41 -31.29 29.66
CA VAL A 124 -21.93 -30.84 28.36
C VAL A 124 -20.94 -29.65 28.41
N ALA A 125 -20.89 -28.94 29.56
CA ALA A 125 -20.02 -27.77 29.71
C ALA A 125 -19.64 -27.53 31.17
N THR A 126 -18.51 -26.86 31.37
CA THR A 126 -18.19 -26.13 32.58
C THR A 126 -18.46 -24.67 32.34
N VAL A 127 -19.39 -24.07 33.08
CA VAL A 127 -19.81 -22.68 32.89
C VAL A 127 -19.30 -21.85 34.07
N PHE A 128 -18.72 -20.71 33.78
CA PHE A 128 -18.41 -19.67 34.76
C PHE A 128 -19.41 -18.54 34.55
N ASN A 129 -20.04 -18.06 35.66
CA ASN A 129 -21.01 -16.97 35.62
C ASN A 129 -22.30 -17.31 34.84
N ASP A 130 -22.90 -18.48 35.11
CA ASP A 130 -24.11 -18.95 34.39
C ASP A 130 -25.31 -17.99 34.55
N ASP A 131 -25.37 -17.29 35.67
CA ASP A 131 -26.38 -16.26 35.94
C ASP A 131 -26.21 -14.96 35.08
N SER A 132 -25.21 -14.88 34.20
CA SER A 132 -24.93 -13.72 33.34
C SER A 132 -24.89 -12.39 34.11
N GLN A 133 -24.22 -12.39 35.25
CA GLN A 133 -23.99 -11.17 36.04
C GLN A 133 -22.75 -10.43 35.58
N ASP A 134 -22.57 -9.17 36.03
CA ASP A 134 -21.33 -8.41 35.91
C ASP A 134 -20.27 -9.03 36.84
N LEU A 135 -19.75 -10.19 36.44
CA LEU A 135 -18.76 -11.00 37.16
C LEU A 135 -17.65 -11.41 36.23
N ASP A 136 -16.45 -11.04 36.59
CA ASP A 136 -15.25 -11.31 35.81
C ASP A 136 -14.70 -12.73 36.08
N PHE A 137 -14.16 -13.33 34.99
CA PHE A 137 -13.31 -14.51 35.14
C PHE A 137 -11.86 -14.10 34.82
N ARG A 138 -10.95 -14.37 35.74
CA ARG A 138 -9.56 -13.95 35.67
C ARG A 138 -8.59 -15.09 35.96
N VAL A 139 -7.55 -15.18 35.11
CA VAL A 139 -6.37 -16.01 35.33
C VAL A 139 -5.16 -15.10 35.52
N GLU A 140 -4.44 -15.29 36.60
CA GLU A 140 -3.24 -14.52 36.94
C GLU A 140 -1.97 -15.32 36.70
N SER A 141 -0.86 -14.61 36.48
CA SER A 141 0.49 -15.16 36.53
C SER A 141 1.28 -14.49 37.66
N ASN A 142 2.53 -14.92 37.84
CA ASN A 142 3.41 -14.33 38.86
C ASN A 142 3.65 -12.81 38.69
N GLY A 143 3.55 -12.30 37.46
CA GLY A 143 3.85 -10.90 37.15
C GLY A 143 2.70 -10.13 36.52
N ASN A 144 1.58 -10.78 36.23
CA ASN A 144 0.44 -10.14 35.57
C ASN A 144 -0.86 -10.66 36.16
N THR A 145 -1.65 -9.77 36.74
CA THR A 145 -2.96 -10.09 37.36
C THR A 145 -4.08 -10.31 36.36
N HIS A 146 -3.84 -10.04 35.05
CA HIS A 146 -4.81 -10.17 33.99
C HIS A 146 -4.21 -10.91 32.78
N MET A 147 -3.63 -12.11 32.99
CA MET A 147 -3.09 -12.93 31.91
C MET A 147 -4.19 -13.37 30.94
N LEU A 148 -5.34 -13.80 31.47
CA LEU A 148 -6.60 -13.95 30.75
C LEU A 148 -7.67 -13.28 31.58
N PHE A 149 -8.45 -12.42 31.02
CA PHE A 149 -9.50 -11.69 31.68
C PHE A 149 -10.74 -11.67 30.80
N VAL A 150 -11.82 -12.28 31.25
CA VAL A 150 -13.13 -12.17 30.64
C VAL A 150 -13.91 -11.18 31.50
N ASP A 151 -14.20 -10.02 30.92
CA ASP A 151 -14.91 -8.92 31.55
C ASP A 151 -16.42 -9.14 31.35
N GLY A 152 -17.12 -9.45 32.44
CA GLY A 152 -18.56 -9.72 32.37
C GLY A 152 -19.42 -8.47 32.22
N GLY A 153 -18.87 -7.29 32.55
CA GLY A 153 -19.55 -6.00 32.40
C GLY A 153 -19.34 -5.36 31.01
N ALA A 154 -18.19 -5.60 30.37
CA ALA A 154 -17.83 -5.05 29.06
C ALA A 154 -18.04 -6.04 27.90
N ASP A 155 -18.46 -7.28 28.19
CA ASP A 155 -18.66 -8.33 27.16
C ASP A 155 -17.44 -8.61 26.31
N CYS A 156 -16.23 -8.57 26.86
CA CYS A 156 -14.99 -8.75 26.11
C CYS A 156 -13.99 -9.71 26.77
N VAL A 157 -13.05 -10.18 25.98
CA VAL A 157 -11.91 -11.00 26.43
C VAL A 157 -10.63 -10.19 26.26
N ASN A 158 -9.89 -10.00 27.36
CA ASN A 158 -8.64 -9.29 27.41
C ASN A 158 -7.50 -10.25 27.72
N ILE A 159 -6.39 -10.14 27.03
CA ILE A 159 -5.15 -10.89 27.26
C ILE A 159 -4.04 -9.89 27.57
N GLY A 160 -3.48 -10.00 28.76
CA GLY A 160 -2.36 -9.19 29.20
C GLY A 160 -2.72 -7.90 29.96
N ALA A 161 -3.95 -7.45 29.92
CA ALA A 161 -4.46 -6.27 30.62
C ALA A 161 -5.93 -6.39 30.97
N SER A 162 -6.48 -5.43 31.76
CA SER A 162 -7.91 -5.33 32.09
C SER A 162 -8.63 -4.21 31.34
N THR A 163 -7.94 -3.46 30.49
CA THR A 163 -8.52 -2.31 29.82
C THR A 163 -9.28 -2.73 28.57
N ASP A 164 -10.57 -2.43 28.51
CA ASP A 164 -11.35 -2.54 27.30
C ASP A 164 -10.84 -1.51 26.27
N ARG A 165 -10.54 -1.98 25.05
CA ARG A 165 -10.11 -1.17 23.89
C ARG A 165 -11.22 -1.05 22.83
N GLY A 166 -12.45 -1.46 23.19
CA GLY A 166 -13.60 -1.39 22.27
C GLY A 166 -13.73 -2.58 21.33
N GLY A 167 -12.98 -3.65 21.54
CA GLY A 167 -13.05 -4.89 20.77
C GLY A 167 -13.49 -6.07 21.60
N LEU A 168 -14.14 -7.06 20.99
CA LEU A 168 -14.50 -8.32 21.67
C LEU A 168 -13.28 -9.12 22.16
N LEU A 169 -12.13 -8.97 21.49
CA LEU A 169 -10.85 -9.54 21.89
C LEU A 169 -9.78 -8.45 21.89
N ASN A 170 -9.24 -8.14 23.05
CA ASN A 170 -8.15 -7.21 23.24
C ASN A 170 -6.88 -7.96 23.66
N VAL A 171 -5.76 -7.73 22.99
CA VAL A 171 -4.45 -8.30 23.35
C VAL A 171 -3.48 -7.17 23.60
N GLU A 172 -3.01 -7.02 24.83
CA GLU A 172 -2.12 -5.94 25.25
C GLU A 172 -0.87 -6.50 25.94
N GLY A 173 0.30 -5.93 25.63
CA GLY A 173 1.56 -6.30 26.28
C GLY A 173 2.77 -5.95 25.41
N ASN A 174 3.96 -6.20 25.97
CA ASN A 174 5.24 -5.95 25.27
C ASN A 174 5.60 -7.04 24.24
N GLY A 175 4.82 -8.11 24.15
CA GLY A 175 4.95 -9.18 23.17
C GLY A 175 3.82 -9.12 22.16
N GLY A 176 4.07 -9.50 20.91
CA GLY A 176 3.06 -9.57 19.87
C GLY A 176 2.23 -10.86 19.92
N VAL A 177 1.27 -10.98 19.01
CA VAL A 177 0.52 -12.20 18.72
C VAL A 177 1.28 -13.01 17.67
N VAL A 178 1.54 -14.28 17.94
CA VAL A 178 2.10 -15.22 16.97
C VAL A 178 1.01 -16.19 16.55
N ILE A 179 0.65 -16.14 15.28
CA ILE A 179 -0.26 -17.11 14.64
C ILE A 179 0.58 -18.02 13.76
N ARG A 180 0.58 -19.34 14.05
CA ARG A 180 1.39 -20.30 13.32
C ARG A 180 0.52 -21.41 12.76
N VAL A 181 0.59 -21.64 11.46
CA VAL A 181 0.01 -22.79 10.78
C VAL A 181 1.11 -23.73 10.30
N ALA A 182 0.84 -25.02 10.26
CA ALA A 182 1.80 -26.04 9.84
C ALA A 182 1.55 -26.53 8.39
N ASP A 183 0.56 -25.97 7.75
CA ASP A 183 0.12 -26.31 6.40
C ASP A 183 -0.04 -25.05 5.52
N ASN A 184 -0.71 -25.19 4.35
CA ASN A 184 -0.94 -24.10 3.40
C ASN A 184 -2.27 -23.35 3.63
N ASN A 185 -2.89 -23.49 4.81
CA ASN A 185 -4.12 -22.75 5.13
C ASN A 185 -3.84 -21.31 5.53
N ASP A 186 -4.87 -20.48 5.49
CA ASP A 186 -4.80 -19.09 5.93
C ASP A 186 -4.46 -19.00 7.42
N ALA A 187 -3.42 -18.30 7.79
CA ALA A 187 -3.09 -18.02 9.19
C ALA A 187 -4.01 -16.92 9.77
N LEU A 188 -4.42 -15.96 8.98
CA LEU A 188 -5.35 -14.89 9.35
C LEU A 188 -6.26 -14.58 8.17
N LYS A 189 -7.58 -14.63 8.40
CA LYS A 189 -8.59 -14.23 7.44
C LYS A 189 -9.44 -13.11 8.04
N LEU A 190 -9.48 -11.96 7.38
CA LEU A 190 -10.38 -10.87 7.70
C LEU A 190 -11.55 -10.90 6.71
N GLN A 191 -12.76 -11.06 7.21
CA GLN A 191 -13.96 -11.21 6.36
C GLN A 191 -15.11 -10.38 6.90
N SER A 192 -15.71 -9.53 6.05
CA SER A 192 -17.01 -8.92 6.29
C SER A 192 -18.10 -9.67 5.52
N THR A 193 -19.27 -9.76 6.11
CA THR A 193 -20.49 -10.24 5.47
C THR A 193 -21.49 -9.10 5.22
N ASP A 194 -21.04 -7.85 5.41
CA ASP A 194 -21.83 -6.67 5.15
C ASP A 194 -22.21 -6.58 3.67
N THR A 195 -23.43 -6.17 3.38
CA THR A 195 -24.00 -6.09 2.03
C THR A 195 -24.09 -4.66 1.49
N ASP A 196 -23.73 -3.67 2.30
CA ASP A 196 -23.75 -2.29 1.84
C ASP A 196 -22.52 -1.91 0.99
N ALA A 197 -22.50 -0.69 0.45
CA ALA A 197 -21.43 -0.22 -0.44
C ALA A 197 -20.24 0.38 0.31
N ASN A 198 -20.24 0.36 1.65
CA ASN A 198 -19.16 0.90 2.47
C ASN A 198 -17.98 -0.09 2.56
N ALA A 199 -16.88 0.35 3.18
CA ALA A 199 -15.68 -0.46 3.27
C ALA A 199 -15.93 -1.80 3.97
N GLY A 200 -15.41 -2.89 3.40
CA GLY A 200 -15.34 -4.23 4.01
C GLY A 200 -14.44 -4.26 5.24
N PRO A 201 -13.87 -5.41 5.59
CA PRO A 201 -12.99 -5.49 6.75
C PRO A 201 -11.78 -4.56 6.59
N ILE A 202 -11.45 -3.83 7.64
CA ILE A 202 -10.33 -2.89 7.68
C ILE A 202 -9.22 -3.50 8.54
N LEU A 203 -7.99 -3.51 8.03
CA LEU A 203 -6.78 -3.73 8.82
C LEU A 203 -6.15 -2.37 9.11
N THR A 204 -6.21 -1.91 10.33
CA THR A 204 -5.54 -0.69 10.78
C THR A 204 -4.17 -1.04 11.36
N ILE A 205 -3.13 -0.39 10.85
CA ILE A 205 -1.79 -0.38 11.44
C ILE A 205 -1.55 1.04 11.92
N GLU A 206 -1.50 1.21 13.24
CA GLU A 206 -1.46 2.53 13.86
C GLU A 206 -0.23 2.66 14.77
N ARG A 207 0.47 3.77 14.67
CA ARG A 207 1.46 4.21 15.63
C ARG A 207 0.89 5.39 16.42
N SER A 208 0.37 5.12 17.61
CA SER A 208 -0.16 6.13 18.52
C SER A 208 0.94 6.55 19.50
N ASN A 209 1.55 7.71 19.29
CA ASN A 209 2.50 8.31 20.22
C ASN A 209 2.28 9.84 20.31
N ASN A 210 2.77 10.44 21.38
CA ASN A 210 2.61 11.87 21.63
C ASN A 210 3.78 12.72 21.07
N SER A 211 4.66 12.14 20.25
CA SER A 211 5.85 12.77 19.71
C SER A 211 6.10 12.35 18.27
N ALA A 212 5.07 12.52 17.42
CA ALA A 212 5.20 12.25 15.99
C ALA A 212 6.25 13.18 15.36
N ALA A 213 7.13 12.61 14.54
CA ALA A 213 8.20 13.34 13.86
C ALA A 213 8.29 12.89 12.38
N THR A 214 8.79 13.78 11.54
CA THR A 214 9.13 13.46 10.15
C THR A 214 10.11 12.28 10.10
N ASN A 215 9.85 11.32 9.20
CA ASN A 215 10.49 10.02 9.03
C ASN A 215 10.19 8.98 10.12
N ASP A 216 9.22 9.21 10.98
CA ASP A 216 8.71 8.15 11.84
C ASP A 216 8.03 7.06 11.01
N GLU A 217 8.46 5.81 11.18
CA GLU A 217 7.76 4.66 10.60
C GLU A 217 6.40 4.47 11.30
N ILE A 218 5.31 4.44 10.54
CA ILE A 218 3.96 4.17 11.04
C ILE A 218 3.77 2.67 11.23
N GLY A 219 4.11 1.91 10.19
CA GLY A 219 4.02 0.46 10.21
C GLY A 219 4.54 -0.18 8.95
N LYS A 220 4.68 -1.53 9.00
CA LYS A 220 5.23 -2.29 7.87
C LYS A 220 4.68 -3.72 7.82
N ILE A 221 4.64 -4.26 6.60
CA ILE A 221 4.39 -5.67 6.32
C ILE A 221 5.68 -6.25 5.74
N GLN A 222 6.24 -7.28 6.38
CA GLN A 222 7.51 -7.89 6.01
C GLN A 222 7.32 -9.30 5.48
N PHE A 223 7.95 -9.61 4.35
CA PHE A 223 7.99 -10.93 3.75
C PHE A 223 9.38 -11.52 3.96
N LYS A 224 9.47 -12.49 4.88
CA LYS A 224 10.73 -13.14 5.26
C LYS A 224 10.70 -14.62 4.92
N ALA A 225 11.83 -15.14 4.49
CA ALA A 225 12.02 -16.57 4.28
C ALA A 225 13.47 -16.94 4.61
N GLN A 226 13.78 -18.23 4.70
CA GLN A 226 15.15 -18.70 4.83
C GLN A 226 15.80 -18.77 3.45
N ASN A 227 17.11 -18.43 3.39
CA ASN A 227 17.95 -18.67 2.22
C ASN A 227 18.48 -20.12 2.22
N ALA A 228 19.31 -20.48 1.26
CA ALA A 228 19.90 -21.82 1.15
C ALA A 228 20.86 -22.17 2.32
N ALA A 229 21.29 -21.18 3.10
CA ALA A 229 22.09 -21.35 4.31
C ALA A 229 21.24 -21.42 5.60
N ASN A 230 19.89 -21.45 5.47
CA ASN A 230 18.94 -21.40 6.57
C ASN A 230 18.98 -20.08 7.38
N GLU A 231 19.43 -19.00 6.80
CA GLU A 231 19.43 -17.67 7.41
C GLU A 231 18.11 -16.96 7.07
N ALA A 232 17.50 -16.29 8.07
CA ALA A 232 16.26 -15.53 7.88
C ALA A 232 16.56 -14.21 7.13
N ILE A 233 16.04 -14.09 5.92
CA ILE A 233 16.24 -12.94 5.02
C ILE A 233 14.92 -12.18 4.85
N LEU A 234 14.97 -10.86 4.85
CA LEU A 234 13.88 -9.99 4.44
C LEU A 234 13.92 -9.84 2.92
N TYR A 235 12.96 -10.47 2.23
CA TYR A 235 12.89 -10.45 0.76
C TYR A 235 12.12 -9.26 0.21
N ALA A 236 11.06 -8.82 0.90
CA ALA A 236 10.27 -7.66 0.52
C ALA A 236 9.62 -7.00 1.74
N GLU A 237 9.31 -5.72 1.61
CA GLU A 237 8.63 -4.93 2.63
C GLU A 237 7.68 -3.92 1.98
N ILE A 238 6.50 -3.76 2.58
CA ILE A 238 5.62 -2.62 2.37
C ILE A 238 5.66 -1.79 3.64
N ARG A 239 5.98 -0.51 3.54
CA ARG A 239 6.17 0.39 4.68
C ARG A 239 5.46 1.73 4.45
N THR A 240 5.01 2.34 5.53
CA THR A 240 4.52 3.71 5.54
C THR A 240 5.24 4.52 6.61
N ASP A 241 5.61 5.74 6.26
CA ASP A 241 6.29 6.69 7.13
C ASP A 241 5.54 8.03 7.16
N ILE A 242 5.75 8.82 8.20
CA ILE A 242 5.36 10.23 8.25
C ILE A 242 6.39 11.02 7.43
N ASN A 243 5.98 11.62 6.31
CA ASN A 243 6.86 12.45 5.49
C ASN A 243 6.93 13.91 6.00
N ASP A 244 5.81 14.44 6.48
CA ASP A 244 5.72 15.70 7.23
C ASP A 244 4.75 15.51 8.39
N ALA A 245 5.17 15.86 9.63
CA ALA A 245 4.38 15.76 10.85
C ALA A 245 3.78 17.10 11.26
N THR A 246 3.90 18.15 10.45
CA THR A 246 3.45 19.51 10.80
C THR A 246 1.92 19.59 10.77
N ASP A 247 1.30 20.02 11.87
CA ASP A 247 -0.15 20.18 11.99
C ASP A 247 -0.74 21.06 10.88
N GLY A 248 -1.71 20.52 10.15
CA GLY A 248 -2.37 21.16 9.00
C GLY A 248 -1.63 21.06 7.66
N SER A 249 -0.47 20.36 7.61
CA SER A 249 0.29 20.06 6.40
C SER A 249 0.91 18.67 6.42
N GLU A 250 0.24 17.73 7.08
CA GLU A 250 0.71 16.36 7.23
C GLU A 250 0.81 15.65 5.87
N ASP A 251 1.99 15.06 5.63
CA ASP A 251 2.23 14.24 4.45
C ASP A 251 2.64 12.81 4.85
N GLY A 252 2.14 11.85 4.08
CA GLY A 252 2.52 10.44 4.18
C GLY A 252 3.51 10.01 3.10
N ARG A 253 4.28 8.96 3.40
CA ARG A 253 5.12 8.26 2.44
C ARG A 253 4.82 6.77 2.45
N PHE A 254 4.51 6.20 1.30
CA PHE A 254 4.28 4.77 1.10
C PHE A 254 5.39 4.18 0.25
N ILE A 255 5.99 3.07 0.68
CA ILE A 255 7.19 2.51 0.08
C ILE A 255 7.01 1.01 -0.15
N ILE A 256 7.40 0.54 -1.33
CA ILE A 256 7.56 -0.88 -1.65
C ILE A 256 9.04 -1.15 -1.91
N GLN A 257 9.61 -2.08 -1.14
CA GLN A 257 11.02 -2.46 -1.23
C GLN A 257 11.19 -3.95 -1.51
N THR A 258 12.26 -4.31 -2.19
CA THR A 258 12.72 -5.69 -2.34
C THR A 258 14.23 -5.77 -2.15
N ILE A 259 14.71 -6.92 -1.66
CA ILE A 259 16.16 -7.18 -1.62
C ILE A 259 16.71 -7.30 -3.04
N ASP A 260 17.93 -6.86 -3.25
CA ASP A 260 18.66 -6.97 -4.50
C ASP A 260 20.06 -7.57 -4.25
N ALA A 261 20.37 -8.68 -4.94
CA ALA A 261 21.64 -9.40 -4.90
C ALA A 261 22.21 -9.63 -3.48
N GLY A 262 21.33 -9.94 -2.50
CA GLY A 262 21.69 -10.15 -1.11
C GLY A 262 22.06 -8.88 -0.34
N SER A 263 21.95 -7.73 -0.96
CA SER A 263 22.22 -6.42 -0.36
C SER A 263 21.00 -5.85 0.36
N ALA A 264 21.12 -4.64 0.89
CA ALA A 264 20.00 -3.92 1.51
C ALA A 264 18.78 -3.81 0.60
N SER A 265 17.61 -3.74 1.20
CA SER A 265 16.35 -3.52 0.47
C SER A 265 16.43 -2.27 -0.41
N ARG A 266 15.97 -2.40 -1.65
CA ARG A 266 15.90 -1.31 -2.63
C ARG A 266 14.48 -0.81 -2.77
N SER A 267 14.30 0.51 -2.79
CA SER A 267 13.01 1.13 -3.04
C SER A 267 12.62 0.94 -4.52
N ARG A 268 11.60 0.11 -4.76
CA ARG A 268 11.04 -0.13 -6.11
C ARG A 268 10.04 0.94 -6.49
N MET A 269 9.25 1.37 -5.51
CA MET A 269 8.24 2.40 -5.66
C MET A 269 8.12 3.18 -4.37
N GLU A 270 8.04 4.49 -4.48
CA GLU A 270 7.78 5.41 -3.39
C GLU A 270 6.69 6.40 -3.81
N ILE A 271 5.69 6.60 -2.96
CA ILE A 271 4.60 7.56 -3.17
C ILE A 271 4.68 8.57 -2.05
N VAL A 272 4.87 9.84 -2.42
CA VAL A 272 4.87 10.99 -1.52
C VAL A 272 3.79 12.00 -1.95
N GLY A 273 3.54 13.04 -1.17
CA GLY A 273 2.47 14.00 -1.42
C GLY A 273 2.48 14.64 -2.82
N THR A 274 3.64 14.76 -3.45
CA THR A 274 3.81 15.48 -4.74
C THR A 274 4.11 14.59 -5.93
N GLU A 275 4.57 13.33 -5.73
CA GLU A 275 5.00 12.47 -6.84
C GLU A 275 4.97 10.97 -6.48
N THR A 276 5.04 10.15 -7.52
CA THR A 276 5.30 8.71 -7.42
C THR A 276 6.63 8.42 -8.10
N ILE A 277 7.56 7.85 -7.36
CA ILE A 277 8.93 7.61 -7.79
C ILE A 277 9.14 6.09 -7.95
N PHE A 278 9.67 5.69 -9.09
CA PHE A 278 10.18 4.34 -9.31
C PHE A 278 11.70 4.38 -9.25
N ASN A 279 12.33 3.43 -8.54
CA ASN A 279 13.78 3.34 -8.38
C ASN A 279 14.39 4.57 -7.67
N GLN A 280 13.83 4.96 -6.50
CA GLN A 280 14.30 6.09 -5.69
C GLN A 280 15.80 6.02 -5.33
N ASP A 281 16.33 4.82 -5.20
CA ASP A 281 17.74 4.61 -4.83
C ASP A 281 18.71 4.84 -6.01
N SER A 282 18.22 5.22 -7.20
CA SER A 282 19.02 5.41 -8.42
C SER A 282 19.94 4.20 -8.72
N ALA A 283 19.44 3.00 -8.47
CA ALA A 283 20.15 1.76 -8.74
C ALA A 283 19.99 1.37 -10.23
N ASP A 284 20.79 0.41 -10.69
CA ASP A 284 20.62 -0.22 -12.01
C ASP A 284 19.40 -1.15 -11.98
N ILE A 285 18.23 -0.54 -12.00
CA ILE A 285 16.92 -1.19 -11.92
C ILE A 285 16.02 -0.60 -13.00
N ASP A 286 15.53 -1.46 -13.85
CA ASP A 286 14.67 -1.07 -14.96
C ASP A 286 13.20 -0.95 -14.55
N TYR A 287 12.51 0.00 -15.20
CA TYR A 287 11.06 0.07 -15.18
C TYR A 287 10.50 -0.29 -16.56
N ARG A 288 9.58 -1.25 -16.59
CA ARG A 288 9.03 -1.80 -17.83
C ARG A 288 7.52 -1.89 -17.80
N VAL A 289 6.89 -1.49 -18.92
CA VAL A 289 5.48 -1.75 -19.22
C VAL A 289 5.42 -2.67 -20.42
N GLU A 290 4.69 -3.76 -20.30
CA GLU A 290 4.49 -4.75 -21.34
C GLU A 290 3.09 -4.62 -21.96
N SER A 291 2.95 -5.11 -23.18
CA SER A 291 1.66 -5.38 -23.81
C SER A 291 1.58 -6.84 -24.20
N ASP A 292 0.46 -7.25 -24.78
CA ASP A 292 0.23 -8.58 -25.28
C ASP A 292 1.34 -9.08 -26.23
N ASP A 293 1.78 -8.20 -27.15
CA ASP A 293 2.77 -8.52 -28.18
C ASP A 293 4.19 -8.00 -27.90
N PHE A 294 4.36 -7.06 -26.96
CA PHE A 294 5.64 -6.38 -26.72
C PHE A 294 6.01 -6.35 -25.25
N THR A 295 7.12 -7.00 -24.92
CA THR A 295 7.68 -7.00 -23.57
C THR A 295 8.28 -5.68 -23.14
N HIS A 296 8.50 -4.73 -24.06
CA HIS A 296 9.11 -3.43 -23.84
C HIS A 296 8.30 -2.31 -24.52
N MET A 297 6.99 -2.21 -24.23
CA MET A 297 6.15 -1.12 -24.74
C MET A 297 6.64 0.24 -24.26
N LEU A 298 6.96 0.34 -22.96
CA LEU A 298 7.75 1.42 -22.39
C LEU A 298 8.84 0.77 -21.56
N PHE A 299 10.06 1.18 -21.75
CA PHE A 299 11.22 0.70 -21.03
C PHE A 299 12.08 1.88 -20.59
N VAL A 300 12.32 1.97 -19.29
CA VAL A 300 13.27 2.90 -18.69
C VAL A 300 14.42 2.06 -18.17
N ASP A 301 15.56 2.17 -18.80
CA ASP A 301 16.80 1.46 -18.45
C ASP A 301 17.55 2.24 -17.37
N GLY A 302 17.64 1.69 -16.18
CA GLY A 302 18.28 2.32 -15.04
C GLY A 302 19.81 2.36 -15.16
N GLY A 303 20.40 1.39 -15.84
CA GLY A 303 21.85 1.30 -16.07
C GLY A 303 22.36 2.20 -17.17
N LEU A 304 21.63 2.30 -18.28
CA LEU A 304 22.00 3.10 -19.45
C LEU A 304 21.44 4.53 -19.40
N SER A 305 20.50 4.83 -18.49
CA SER A 305 19.79 6.12 -18.42
C SER A 305 19.04 6.46 -19.71
N GLU A 306 18.36 5.47 -20.28
CA GLU A 306 17.62 5.58 -21.55
C GLU A 306 16.12 5.34 -21.32
N VAL A 307 15.28 6.03 -22.09
CA VAL A 307 13.85 5.76 -22.22
C VAL A 307 13.56 5.25 -23.62
N MET A 308 13.02 4.05 -23.71
CA MET A 308 12.77 3.38 -24.99
C MET A 308 11.29 2.99 -25.11
N ILE A 309 10.76 3.10 -26.32
CA ILE A 309 9.39 2.68 -26.68
C ILE A 309 9.48 1.63 -27.77
N GLY A 310 8.93 0.44 -27.51
CA GLY A 310 8.85 -0.66 -28.46
C GLY A 310 10.14 -1.48 -28.62
N SER A 311 11.14 -1.26 -27.78
CA SER A 311 12.43 -1.99 -27.80
C SER A 311 13.16 -1.87 -26.47
N ASN A 312 14.10 -2.79 -26.20
CA ASN A 312 15.10 -2.70 -25.15
C ASN A 312 16.53 -2.68 -25.72
N ALA A 313 16.69 -2.53 -27.03
CA ALA A 313 18.01 -2.45 -27.66
C ALA A 313 18.58 -1.05 -27.50
N GLU A 314 19.73 -0.93 -26.85
CA GLU A 314 20.49 0.31 -26.72
C GLU A 314 20.65 1.02 -28.05
N GLN A 315 20.37 2.32 -28.09
CA GLN A 315 20.46 3.16 -29.28
C GLN A 315 21.48 4.31 -29.11
N SER A 316 22.21 4.34 -28.00
CA SER A 316 23.10 5.46 -27.63
C SER A 316 22.37 6.81 -27.63
N ALA A 317 21.12 6.81 -27.15
CA ALA A 317 20.25 7.97 -27.10
C ALA A 317 19.39 7.94 -25.85
N HIS A 318 19.24 9.05 -25.15
CA HIS A 318 18.40 9.11 -23.94
C HIS A 318 16.92 8.81 -24.20
N PHE A 319 16.44 8.99 -25.43
CA PHE A 319 15.09 8.66 -25.84
C PHE A 319 15.06 8.01 -27.21
N SER A 320 14.43 6.85 -27.34
CA SER A 320 14.24 6.16 -28.61
C SER A 320 12.82 5.63 -28.80
N VAL A 321 12.32 5.64 -30.03
CA VAL A 321 11.05 5.02 -30.42
C VAL A 321 11.30 4.05 -31.57
N GLN A 322 11.04 2.77 -31.35
CA GLN A 322 11.23 1.72 -32.35
C GLN A 322 9.90 1.03 -32.67
N ASN A 323 9.70 0.76 -33.95
CA ASN A 323 8.55 0.02 -34.44
C ASN A 323 8.99 -0.94 -35.53
N ASN A 324 8.73 -2.22 -35.37
CA ASN A 324 9.03 -3.28 -36.34
C ASN A 324 7.83 -3.68 -37.20
N THR A 325 6.69 -2.98 -37.09
CA THR A 325 5.47 -3.26 -37.83
C THR A 325 5.49 -2.57 -39.19
N SER A 326 5.24 -3.30 -40.26
CA SER A 326 5.36 -2.78 -41.65
C SER A 326 4.38 -1.68 -42.04
N SER A 327 3.29 -1.49 -41.30
CA SER A 327 2.18 -0.59 -41.65
C SER A 327 1.88 0.52 -40.65
N ARG A 328 2.67 0.66 -39.56
CA ARG A 328 2.43 1.69 -38.54
C ARG A 328 3.52 2.78 -38.55
N THR A 329 3.11 4.01 -38.34
CA THR A 329 4.02 5.12 -38.07
C THR A 329 4.65 4.96 -36.69
N SER A 330 5.97 5.16 -36.57
CA SER A 330 6.68 5.01 -35.29
C SER A 330 6.37 6.14 -34.32
N ALA A 331 6.23 7.37 -34.78
CA ALA A 331 5.88 8.51 -33.92
C ALA A 331 5.05 9.52 -34.72
N VAL A 332 4.04 10.11 -34.08
CA VAL A 332 3.25 11.22 -34.60
C VAL A 332 3.29 12.34 -33.59
N ILE A 333 3.73 13.51 -34.00
CA ILE A 333 3.76 14.71 -33.15
C ILE A 333 2.80 15.73 -33.80
N THR A 334 1.68 16.01 -33.13
CA THR A 334 0.63 16.87 -33.66
C THR A 334 0.13 17.86 -32.60
N ASN A 335 -0.25 19.05 -33.07
CA ASN A 335 -1.07 19.96 -32.30
C ASN A 335 -2.39 20.17 -33.04
N THR A 336 -3.50 19.89 -32.39
CA THR A 336 -4.84 19.96 -32.99
C THR A 336 -5.56 21.29 -32.71
N HIS A 337 -4.94 22.23 -32.02
CA HIS A 337 -5.57 23.50 -31.70
C HIS A 337 -5.69 24.40 -32.93
N ALA A 338 -6.88 24.84 -33.28
CA ALA A 338 -7.20 25.54 -34.52
C ALA A 338 -6.46 26.90 -34.70
N THR A 339 -6.05 27.54 -33.60
CA THR A 339 -5.35 28.83 -33.58
C THR A 339 -3.94 28.74 -33.00
N TYR A 340 -3.30 27.56 -33.13
CA TYR A 340 -1.95 27.34 -32.64
C TYR A 340 -0.93 28.15 -33.44
N THR A 341 -0.05 28.88 -32.75
CA THR A 341 0.94 29.76 -33.35
C THR A 341 2.41 29.43 -32.99
N GLY A 342 2.62 28.38 -32.16
CA GLY A 342 3.96 27.94 -31.74
C GLY A 342 4.60 26.92 -32.68
N ASN A 343 5.68 26.31 -32.24
CA ASN A 343 6.36 25.21 -32.93
C ASN A 343 5.80 23.86 -32.48
N VAL A 344 5.48 22.96 -33.39
CA VAL A 344 5.07 21.58 -33.07
C VAL A 344 6.27 20.75 -32.56
N MET A 345 7.44 21.05 -33.07
CA MET A 345 8.71 20.44 -32.65
C MET A 345 9.82 21.48 -32.75
N ASP A 346 10.60 21.61 -31.69
CA ASP A 346 11.80 22.46 -31.66
C ASP A 346 13.02 21.57 -31.37
N LEU A 347 14.08 21.73 -32.17
CA LEU A 347 15.34 21.01 -32.06
C LEU A 347 16.44 22.02 -31.75
N ALA A 348 16.78 22.17 -30.48
CA ALA A 348 17.74 23.14 -30.00
C ALA A 348 18.99 22.47 -29.39
N VAL A 349 20.14 23.09 -29.55
CA VAL A 349 21.42 22.65 -28.96
C VAL A 349 22.12 23.88 -28.37
N SER A 350 22.66 23.74 -27.18
CA SER A 350 23.35 24.82 -26.45
C SER A 350 24.72 25.21 -27.08
N ARG A 351 25.30 24.33 -27.90
CA ARG A 351 26.59 24.59 -28.55
C ARG A 351 26.47 25.68 -29.61
N ASN A 352 27.23 26.74 -29.47
CA ASN A 352 27.23 27.86 -30.38
C ASN A 352 28.41 27.77 -31.38
N THR A 353 28.28 26.94 -32.42
CA THR A 353 29.21 26.82 -33.57
C THR A 353 28.41 26.71 -34.86
N THR A 354 29.05 27.02 -35.97
CA THR A 354 28.48 26.87 -37.33
C THR A 354 29.39 26.04 -38.22
N ASP A 355 30.27 25.23 -37.64
CA ASP A 355 31.36 24.50 -38.29
C ASP A 355 30.93 23.16 -38.94
N GLY A 356 29.64 22.82 -38.87
CA GLY A 356 29.11 21.56 -39.44
C GLY A 356 29.40 20.29 -38.59
N THR A 357 29.87 20.45 -37.37
CA THR A 357 30.25 19.30 -36.51
C THR A 357 29.07 18.50 -35.95
N TYR A 358 27.87 19.04 -35.92
CA TYR A 358 26.67 18.32 -35.52
C TYR A 358 25.46 18.57 -36.42
N SER A 359 24.42 17.78 -36.29
CA SER A 359 23.20 17.89 -37.08
C SER A 359 21.99 18.03 -36.19
N PHE A 360 21.09 18.95 -36.47
CA PHE A 360 19.79 19.09 -35.81
C PHE A 360 18.82 17.98 -36.20
N LEU A 361 18.85 17.60 -37.49
CA LEU A 361 17.96 16.58 -38.05
C LEU A 361 18.73 15.69 -38.99
N LYS A 362 18.66 14.37 -38.80
CA LYS A 362 19.27 13.35 -39.61
C LYS A 362 18.23 12.32 -40.02
N MET A 363 17.93 12.21 -41.30
CA MET A 363 17.07 11.17 -41.84
C MET A 363 17.95 10.15 -42.57
N GLN A 364 17.89 8.87 -42.11
CA GLN A 364 18.80 7.84 -42.59
C GLN A 364 18.05 6.57 -42.95
N ARG A 365 18.38 5.94 -44.06
CA ARG A 365 17.98 4.58 -44.39
C ARG A 365 19.06 3.62 -43.91
N ARG A 366 18.68 2.58 -43.12
CA ARG A 366 19.62 1.60 -42.62
C ARG A 366 20.50 1.01 -43.71
N GLY A 367 21.82 1.03 -43.54
CA GLY A 367 22.79 0.49 -44.48
C GLY A 367 23.11 1.38 -45.67
N PHE A 368 22.58 2.61 -45.75
CA PHE A 368 22.82 3.54 -46.83
C PHE A 368 23.29 4.90 -46.30
N ALA A 369 23.86 5.71 -47.21
CA ALA A 369 24.19 7.10 -46.92
C ALA A 369 22.92 7.90 -46.50
N PHE A 370 23.14 9.01 -45.83
CA PHE A 370 22.05 9.88 -45.37
C PHE A 370 21.16 10.35 -46.51
N SER A 371 19.86 10.28 -46.35
CA SER A 371 18.92 10.84 -47.31
C SER A 371 18.75 12.35 -47.15
N PHE A 372 18.87 12.86 -45.91
CA PHE A 372 18.71 14.26 -45.56
C PHE A 372 19.45 14.57 -44.28
N ILE A 373 20.21 15.65 -44.24
CA ILE A 373 20.87 16.17 -43.03
C ILE A 373 20.67 17.69 -42.98
N CYS A 374 20.31 18.21 -41.78
CA CYS A 374 20.36 19.62 -41.47
C CYS A 374 21.44 19.85 -40.40
N THR A 375 22.52 20.52 -40.73
CA THR A 375 23.67 20.76 -39.84
C THR A 375 23.54 22.10 -39.12
N ASP A 376 24.36 22.29 -38.09
CA ASP A 376 24.54 23.56 -37.36
C ASP A 376 25.02 24.71 -38.25
N GLY A 377 25.76 24.47 -39.32
CA GLY A 377 26.16 25.46 -40.33
C GLY A 377 25.04 25.88 -41.27
N GLY A 378 23.79 25.49 -41.04
CA GLY A 378 22.64 25.84 -41.88
C GLY A 378 22.61 25.12 -43.24
N THR A 379 23.44 24.11 -43.44
CA THR A 379 23.50 23.35 -44.70
C THR A 379 22.48 22.23 -44.69
N ILE A 380 21.69 22.14 -45.76
CA ILE A 380 20.80 21.01 -46.00
C ILE A 380 21.44 20.13 -47.08
N THR A 381 21.79 18.90 -46.74
CA THR A 381 22.42 17.92 -47.63
C THR A 381 21.43 16.82 -47.99
N THR A 382 21.28 16.50 -49.26
CA THR A 382 20.50 15.37 -49.76
C THR A 382 21.35 14.47 -50.65
N THR A 383 21.08 13.17 -50.69
CA THR A 383 21.87 12.21 -51.49
C THR A 383 21.70 12.36 -52.99
N ASN A 384 20.63 12.97 -53.47
CA ASN A 384 20.32 13.12 -54.91
C ASN A 384 20.38 14.56 -55.40
N ASN A 385 20.88 15.48 -54.60
CA ASN A 385 21.01 16.91 -54.94
C ASN A 385 19.70 17.51 -55.49
N SER A 386 18.54 17.07 -55.00
CA SER A 386 17.24 17.48 -55.53
C SER A 386 16.31 17.98 -54.46
N TYR A 387 15.75 19.16 -54.67
CA TYR A 387 14.62 19.70 -53.92
C TYR A 387 13.43 19.77 -54.86
N GLY A 388 12.44 18.92 -54.68
CA GLY A 388 11.22 18.87 -55.47
C GLY A 388 10.13 19.77 -54.92
N ALA A 389 9.46 20.51 -55.81
CA ALA A 389 8.19 21.15 -55.51
C ALA A 389 7.07 20.48 -56.30
N ILE A 390 5.87 20.37 -55.70
CA ILE A 390 4.69 19.91 -56.44
C ILE A 390 4.42 20.87 -57.57
N SER A 391 4.42 20.38 -58.82
CA SER A 391 4.32 21.21 -60.04
C SER A 391 3.36 20.61 -61.08
N ASP A 392 2.41 19.76 -60.64
CA ASP A 392 1.37 19.19 -61.50
C ASP A 392 0.43 20.31 -61.99
N GLU A 393 0.15 20.34 -63.29
CA GLU A 393 -0.72 21.32 -63.94
C GLU A 393 -2.12 21.34 -63.29
N ARG A 394 -2.65 20.19 -62.91
CA ARG A 394 -3.99 20.03 -62.30
C ARG A 394 -4.13 20.74 -60.96
N LEU A 395 -3.03 21.06 -60.30
CA LEU A 395 -2.99 21.77 -59.01
C LEU A 395 -2.68 23.26 -59.16
N LYS A 396 -2.70 23.78 -60.39
CA LYS A 396 -2.41 25.17 -60.73
C LYS A 396 -3.57 25.81 -61.51
N SER A 397 -3.74 27.09 -61.36
CA SER A 397 -4.72 27.87 -62.09
C SER A 397 -4.07 29.07 -62.73
N ASN A 398 -4.70 29.62 -63.76
CA ASN A 398 -4.24 30.82 -64.48
C ASN A 398 -2.78 30.73 -65.01
N ILE A 399 -2.43 29.59 -65.61
CA ILE A 399 -1.11 29.33 -66.11
C ILE A 399 -0.94 30.19 -67.36
N THR A 400 0.07 31.09 -67.38
CA THR A 400 0.48 31.95 -68.50
C THR A 400 2.00 32.00 -68.58
N ASP A 401 2.52 32.38 -69.76
CA ASP A 401 3.94 32.58 -69.87
C ASP A 401 4.42 33.75 -69.03
N ALA A 402 5.60 33.55 -68.40
CA ALA A 402 6.21 34.60 -67.58
C ALA A 402 6.62 35.80 -68.46
N ASN A 403 6.32 37.02 -68.01
CA ASN A 403 6.81 38.23 -68.58
C ASN A 403 8.36 38.31 -68.57
N SER A 404 8.95 39.28 -69.30
CA SER A 404 10.40 39.47 -69.26
C SER A 404 10.96 39.66 -67.87
N GLN A 405 12.08 39.00 -67.62
CA GLN A 405 12.81 39.04 -66.34
C GLN A 405 14.21 39.64 -66.48
N TRP A 406 14.58 40.09 -67.66
CA TRP A 406 15.92 40.61 -68.00
C TRP A 406 16.30 41.82 -67.16
N ASP A 407 15.43 42.79 -67.06
CA ASP A 407 15.70 44.02 -66.32
C ASP A 407 15.75 43.77 -64.78
N ASP A 408 14.93 42.87 -64.29
CA ASP A 408 14.96 42.42 -62.86
C ASP A 408 16.31 41.81 -62.52
N ILE A 409 16.79 40.87 -63.36
CA ILE A 409 18.09 40.21 -63.13
C ILE A 409 19.25 41.19 -63.27
N LYS A 410 19.18 42.12 -64.20
CA LYS A 410 20.20 43.17 -64.43
C LYS A 410 20.25 44.15 -63.22
N ALA A 411 19.14 44.42 -62.58
CA ALA A 411 19.05 45.30 -61.40
C ALA A 411 19.57 44.70 -60.12
N LEU A 412 19.82 43.36 -60.07
CA LEU A 412 20.31 42.67 -58.86
C LEU A 412 21.70 43.18 -58.46
N LYS A 413 21.87 43.40 -57.17
CA LYS A 413 23.15 43.65 -56.50
C LYS A 413 23.59 42.44 -55.70
N VAL A 414 24.45 41.62 -56.23
CA VAL A 414 25.06 40.52 -55.54
C VAL A 414 26.18 41.06 -54.63
N LYS A 415 26.15 40.72 -53.37
CA LYS A 415 27.05 41.21 -52.33
C LYS A 415 27.67 40.06 -51.52
N ASN A 416 28.87 40.29 -51.03
CA ASN A 416 29.45 39.48 -49.98
C ASN A 416 29.03 40.07 -48.60
N TYR A 417 28.66 39.23 -47.67
CA TYR A 417 28.29 39.62 -46.32
C TYR A 417 28.67 38.52 -45.30
N LYS A 418 28.56 38.85 -44.02
CA LYS A 418 28.67 37.90 -42.93
C LYS A 418 27.43 38.03 -42.08
N MET A 419 26.97 36.90 -41.50
CA MET A 419 25.85 36.92 -40.56
C MET A 419 26.34 37.35 -39.19
N LEU A 420 25.63 38.27 -38.53
CA LEU A 420 25.99 38.72 -37.15
C LEU A 420 25.98 37.58 -36.14
N GLN A 421 25.07 36.65 -36.32
CA GLN A 421 24.90 35.48 -35.44
C GLN A 421 25.93 34.36 -35.72
N ASP A 422 26.73 34.46 -36.76
CA ASP A 422 27.75 33.47 -37.08
C ASP A 422 29.05 33.76 -36.28
N PRO A 423 29.40 32.96 -35.26
CA PRO A 423 30.61 33.16 -34.49
C PRO A 423 31.88 33.00 -35.35
N ASP A 424 31.84 32.18 -36.40
CA ASP A 424 32.97 31.90 -37.29
C ASP A 424 33.13 32.96 -38.36
N GLN A 425 32.15 33.87 -38.50
CA GLN A 425 32.18 35.01 -39.43
C GLN A 425 32.48 34.58 -40.85
N ILE A 426 31.87 33.50 -41.32
CA ILE A 426 32.06 32.98 -42.68
C ILE A 426 31.48 33.95 -43.70
N THR A 427 32.28 34.27 -44.69
CA THR A 427 31.84 35.15 -45.78
C THR A 427 30.89 34.41 -46.73
N GLN A 428 29.70 34.94 -46.89
CA GLN A 428 28.66 34.43 -47.77
C GLN A 428 28.48 35.35 -48.97
N ILE A 429 27.88 34.81 -50.03
CA ILE A 429 27.50 35.59 -51.25
C ILE A 429 25.99 35.49 -51.40
N GLY A 430 25.33 36.61 -51.66
CA GLY A 430 23.90 36.64 -51.88
C GLY A 430 23.37 38.03 -52.19
N VAL A 431 22.07 38.20 -52.10
CA VAL A 431 21.39 39.50 -52.34
C VAL A 431 20.80 40.01 -51.03
N ILE A 432 20.71 41.31 -50.84
CA ILE A 432 20.14 41.96 -49.68
C ILE A 432 18.67 42.30 -49.96
N SER A 433 17.78 41.92 -49.05
CA SER A 433 16.32 42.06 -49.22
C SER A 433 15.90 43.53 -49.47
N GLN A 434 16.56 44.50 -48.82
CA GLN A 434 16.29 45.93 -49.02
C GLN A 434 16.71 46.43 -50.45
N ASP A 435 17.77 45.86 -51.03
CA ASP A 435 18.12 46.11 -52.38
C ASP A 435 17.08 45.58 -53.41
N LEU A 436 16.48 44.39 -53.07
CA LEU A 436 15.40 43.84 -53.92
C LEU A 436 14.12 44.69 -53.83
N GLU A 437 13.77 45.19 -52.60
CA GLU A 437 12.64 46.12 -52.44
C GLU A 437 12.88 47.40 -53.32
N THR A 438 14.07 47.97 -53.23
CA THR A 438 14.44 49.18 -54.04
C THR A 438 14.35 48.94 -55.54
N ALA A 439 14.64 47.71 -55.92
CA ALA A 439 14.55 47.30 -57.37
C ALA A 439 13.11 46.91 -57.78
N GLY A 440 12.11 47.01 -56.85
CA GLY A 440 10.73 46.70 -57.15
C GLY A 440 10.35 45.20 -57.04
N MET A 441 11.28 44.34 -56.65
CA MET A 441 11.11 42.89 -56.63
C MET A 441 10.49 42.38 -55.32
N ASN A 442 9.42 43.00 -54.79
CA ASN A 442 8.77 42.68 -53.54
C ASN A 442 8.25 41.24 -53.45
N GLY A 443 7.92 40.61 -54.57
CA GLY A 443 7.46 39.22 -54.64
C GLY A 443 8.53 38.19 -54.23
N LEU A 444 9.80 38.57 -54.21
CA LEU A 444 10.93 37.75 -53.75
C LEU A 444 11.16 37.80 -52.25
N ILE A 445 10.41 38.63 -51.53
CA ILE A 445 10.65 38.89 -50.13
C ILE A 445 9.52 38.28 -49.28
N ASN A 446 9.89 37.49 -48.29
CA ASN A 446 9.03 37.12 -47.20
C ASN A 446 9.31 38.03 -46.00
N LYS A 447 8.30 38.29 -45.14
CA LYS A 447 8.45 39.12 -43.94
C LYS A 447 7.89 38.38 -42.76
N THR A 448 8.72 38.09 -41.77
CA THR A 448 8.38 37.46 -40.52
C THR A 448 8.60 38.43 -39.35
N GLU A 449 7.93 38.26 -38.24
CA GLU A 449 8.23 39.05 -37.04
C GLU A 449 9.61 38.67 -36.50
N ALA A 450 10.35 39.66 -36.01
CA ALA A 450 11.63 39.43 -35.37
C ALA A 450 11.45 38.59 -34.11
N ASP A 451 12.18 37.49 -34.02
CA ASP A 451 12.21 36.66 -32.82
C ASP A 451 13.18 37.17 -31.74
N GLU A 452 13.07 36.65 -30.53
CA GLU A 452 13.90 37.08 -29.39
C GLU A 452 15.41 36.88 -29.64
N TYR A 453 15.79 35.84 -30.37
CA TYR A 453 17.19 35.54 -30.69
C TYR A 453 17.75 36.54 -31.66
N GLN A 454 17.00 36.88 -32.73
CA GLN A 454 17.39 37.89 -33.70
C GLN A 454 17.59 39.25 -33.06
N ILE A 455 16.69 39.63 -32.14
CA ILE A 455 16.78 40.88 -31.36
C ILE A 455 18.03 40.86 -30.48
N ALA A 456 18.25 39.74 -29.75
CA ALA A 456 19.41 39.59 -28.88
C ALA A 456 20.75 39.64 -29.62
N PHE A 457 20.84 39.08 -30.84
CA PHE A 457 22.05 39.15 -31.68
C PHE A 457 22.37 40.55 -32.15
N VAL A 458 21.37 41.32 -32.54
CA VAL A 458 21.57 42.71 -32.95
C VAL A 458 21.97 43.57 -31.74
N ASN A 459 21.41 43.27 -30.54
CA ASN A 459 21.69 43.95 -29.27
C ASN A 459 21.60 45.48 -29.33
N ASP A 460 20.75 46.00 -30.23
CA ASP A 460 20.49 47.41 -30.43
C ASP A 460 19.03 47.59 -30.85
N GLU A 461 18.19 48.03 -29.93
CA GLU A 461 16.75 48.25 -30.16
C GLU A 461 16.44 49.38 -31.15
N SER A 462 17.40 50.21 -31.47
CA SER A 462 17.25 51.20 -32.52
C SER A 462 17.35 50.61 -33.92
N VAL A 463 17.93 49.42 -34.04
CA VAL A 463 18.13 48.67 -35.28
C VAL A 463 17.10 47.57 -35.48
N LEU A 464 16.81 46.79 -34.40
CA LEU A 464 15.84 45.70 -34.43
C LEU A 464 15.20 45.53 -33.03
N LYS A 465 13.88 45.53 -32.98
CA LYS A 465 13.11 45.35 -31.73
C LYS A 465 11.88 44.46 -31.94
N ALA A 466 11.25 44.08 -30.87
CA ALA A 466 10.01 43.30 -30.89
C ALA A 466 8.92 44.01 -31.72
N GLY A 467 8.28 43.24 -32.62
CA GLY A 467 7.27 43.75 -33.56
C GLY A 467 7.83 44.25 -34.88
N ASP A 468 9.15 44.40 -35.04
CA ASP A 468 9.76 44.69 -36.31
C ASP A 468 9.69 43.46 -37.25
N LYS A 469 9.74 43.71 -38.57
CA LYS A 469 9.71 42.67 -39.59
C LYS A 469 11.10 42.38 -40.13
N VAL A 470 11.58 41.16 -39.92
CA VAL A 470 12.78 40.62 -40.59
C VAL A 470 12.41 40.11 -41.98
N LYS A 471 13.28 40.35 -42.95
CA LYS A 471 13.04 40.07 -44.37
C LYS A 471 13.90 38.90 -44.82
N GLU A 472 13.27 37.94 -45.52
CA GLU A 472 13.90 36.77 -46.11
C GLU A 472 13.81 36.82 -47.65
N VAL A 473 14.77 36.22 -48.33
CA VAL A 473 14.80 36.17 -49.82
C VAL A 473 14.39 34.78 -50.31
N LYS A 474 13.42 34.70 -51.21
CA LYS A 474 12.99 33.47 -51.88
C LYS A 474 13.93 33.12 -53.03
N TYR A 475 15.09 32.57 -52.75
CA TYR A 475 16.12 32.23 -53.73
C TYR A 475 15.63 31.28 -54.85
N SER A 476 14.75 30.34 -54.57
CA SER A 476 14.20 29.41 -55.56
C SER A 476 13.42 30.14 -56.65
N VAL A 477 12.70 31.23 -56.31
CA VAL A 477 11.98 32.06 -57.26
C VAL A 477 12.97 32.90 -58.02
N LEU A 478 14.03 33.39 -57.36
CA LEU A 478 15.11 34.17 -58.07
C LEU A 478 15.81 33.30 -59.10
N TYR A 479 16.04 32.02 -58.88
CA TYR A 479 16.60 31.12 -59.89
C TYR A 479 15.70 30.98 -61.12
N MET A 480 14.36 30.92 -60.92
CA MET A 480 13.44 30.88 -62.10
C MET A 480 13.45 32.17 -62.90
N LYS A 481 13.56 33.34 -62.23
CA LYS A 481 13.76 34.63 -62.91
C LYS A 481 15.05 34.64 -63.71
N ALA A 482 16.15 34.13 -63.17
CA ALA A 482 17.43 34.02 -63.82
C ALA A 482 17.38 33.14 -65.12
N ILE A 483 16.68 31.97 -64.95
CA ILE A 483 16.46 31.06 -66.09
C ILE A 483 15.66 31.78 -67.24
N LYS A 484 14.57 32.50 -66.88
CA LYS A 484 13.77 33.24 -67.87
C LYS A 484 14.58 34.33 -68.56
N ALA A 485 15.35 35.09 -67.77
CA ALA A 485 16.25 36.13 -68.39
C ALA A 485 17.31 35.49 -69.28
N LEU A 486 17.86 34.36 -68.97
CA LEU A 486 18.78 33.62 -69.82
C LEU A 486 18.12 33.16 -71.14
N GLN A 487 16.85 32.67 -71.06
CA GLN A 487 16.06 32.31 -72.22
C GLN A 487 15.84 33.53 -73.19
N GLU A 488 15.68 34.73 -72.64
CA GLU A 488 15.50 35.95 -73.37
C GLU A 488 16.81 36.46 -74.08
N ALA A 489 17.95 36.05 -73.48
CA ALA A 489 19.27 36.39 -74.05
C ALA A 489 19.73 35.44 -75.18
N MET A 490 19.09 34.30 -75.34
CA MET A 490 19.39 33.26 -76.34
C MET A 490 18.56 33.46 -77.59
#